data_ea90471b3cd39558ea8ca3a9e75fa880
#
_entry.id   ea90471b3cd39558ea8ca3a9e75fa880
#
_cell.length_a   1.000
_cell.length_b   1.000
_cell.length_c   1.000
_cell.angle_alpha   90.00
_cell.angle_beta   90.00
_cell.angle_gamma   90.00
#
_symmetry.space_group_name_H-M   'P 1'
#
loop_
_entity.id
_entity.type
_entity.pdbx_description
1 polymer ?
#
loop_
_entity_poly.entity_id
_entity_poly.type
_entity_poly.pdbx_seq_one_letter_code
_entity_poly.pdbx_strand_id
1 'polypeptide(L)'
;MFYKNARIYCSDFTFREGAFEVVDGKFGAILPECVPEDAIDLQGATVIPGLVEVHSHGNSGADFSDGDYEGLKAMAKYFAQCGATSFAPASMTLPYDVLSKAFATAKQLKEEAPEGYSRIMGIQMEGPYFSYAKRGAQNADYLKEPDFEGFKKLFDDCDGLVRIVDIAPELPGAAEFVAKAKELCTVSIAHTDSDYDHAKAAVDAGVTHLTHLYNAMPAIHHRNPGVIPACVENENVQAEIICDGYHIHPASVRLAFSMFKNRMVLVSDSGRCAGQPEGYQFDLGGQMAEIRGGVAKLVGTETIA
;
A
#
# COMPACT_ATOMS: atom_id res chain seq x y z
N MET A 1 -17.11 -26.12 9.07
CA MET A 1 -18.30 -25.52 8.41
C MET A 1 -18.15 -25.67 6.92
N PHE A 2 -19.21 -26.11 6.21
CA PHE A 2 -19.17 -26.30 4.76
C PHE A 2 -20.00 -25.24 4.05
N TYR A 3 -19.52 -24.83 2.87
CA TYR A 3 -20.18 -23.93 1.95
C TYR A 3 -20.35 -24.63 0.61
N LYS A 4 -21.51 -24.50 -0.04
CA LYS A 4 -21.83 -25.14 -1.34
C LYS A 4 -22.34 -24.13 -2.37
N ASN A 5 -22.43 -24.58 -3.61
CA ASN A 5 -22.88 -23.76 -4.74
C ASN A 5 -22.07 -22.46 -4.89
N ALA A 6 -20.74 -22.57 -4.86
CA ALA A 6 -19.82 -21.47 -5.01
C ALA A 6 -19.01 -21.61 -6.31
N ARG A 7 -18.63 -20.49 -6.92
CA ARG A 7 -17.61 -20.40 -7.96
C ARG A 7 -16.29 -20.01 -7.32
N ILE A 8 -15.41 -20.98 -7.11
CA ILE A 8 -14.20 -20.87 -6.27
C ILE A 8 -12.96 -20.58 -7.13
N TYR A 9 -12.19 -19.56 -6.77
CA TYR A 9 -10.88 -19.32 -7.36
C TYR A 9 -9.84 -20.26 -6.74
N CYS A 10 -9.26 -21.12 -7.56
CA CYS A 10 -8.34 -22.16 -7.13
C CYS A 10 -6.87 -21.74 -7.31
N SER A 11 -5.96 -22.51 -6.66
CA SER A 11 -4.50 -22.24 -6.69
C SER A 11 -3.85 -22.34 -8.08
N ASP A 12 -4.53 -22.97 -9.04
CA ASP A 12 -4.12 -23.03 -10.44
C ASP A 12 -4.61 -21.82 -11.28
N PHE A 13 -5.07 -20.76 -10.61
CA PHE A 13 -5.61 -19.55 -11.21
C PHE A 13 -6.86 -19.75 -12.06
N THR A 14 -7.60 -20.87 -11.85
CA THR A 14 -8.89 -21.13 -12.50
C THR A 14 -10.05 -20.98 -11.54
N PHE A 15 -11.24 -20.74 -12.09
CA PHE A 15 -12.47 -20.82 -11.33
C PHE A 15 -13.13 -22.18 -11.51
N ARG A 16 -13.59 -22.80 -10.41
CA ARG A 16 -14.34 -24.05 -10.42
C ARG A 16 -15.59 -23.94 -9.58
N GLU A 17 -16.67 -24.53 -10.04
CA GLU A 17 -17.90 -24.59 -9.26
C GLU A 17 -17.84 -25.77 -8.27
N GLY A 18 -18.37 -25.57 -7.07
CA GLY A 18 -18.40 -26.60 -6.06
C GLY A 18 -18.58 -26.10 -4.64
N ALA A 19 -17.92 -26.78 -3.71
CA ALA A 19 -18.00 -26.54 -2.29
C ALA A 19 -16.62 -26.40 -1.66
N PHE A 20 -16.56 -25.84 -0.47
CA PHE A 20 -15.34 -25.80 0.36
C PHE A 20 -15.69 -25.89 1.84
N GLU A 21 -14.71 -26.27 2.61
CA GLU A 21 -14.78 -26.34 4.06
C GLU A 21 -13.99 -25.20 4.71
N VAL A 22 -14.48 -24.74 5.86
CA VAL A 22 -13.73 -23.86 6.76
C VAL A 22 -13.62 -24.54 8.12
N VAL A 23 -12.38 -24.73 8.59
CA VAL A 23 -12.05 -25.34 9.90
C VAL A 23 -11.17 -24.35 10.65
N ASP A 24 -11.57 -23.95 11.83
CA ASP A 24 -10.84 -23.02 12.70
C ASP A 24 -10.39 -21.74 11.99
N GLY A 25 -11.29 -21.16 11.18
CA GLY A 25 -11.04 -19.94 10.43
C GLY A 25 -10.10 -20.08 9.22
N LYS A 26 -9.78 -21.31 8.81
CA LYS A 26 -8.92 -21.61 7.65
C LYS A 26 -9.66 -22.45 6.63
N PHE A 27 -9.26 -22.34 5.37
CA PHE A 27 -9.75 -23.26 4.34
C PHE A 27 -9.27 -24.67 4.66
N GLY A 28 -10.25 -25.60 4.73
CA GLY A 28 -10.03 -27.04 4.79
C GLY A 28 -10.09 -27.66 3.39
N ALA A 29 -10.96 -28.66 3.19
CA ALA A 29 -11.13 -29.29 1.90
C ALA A 29 -11.72 -28.32 0.85
N ILE A 30 -11.07 -28.23 -0.31
CA ILE A 30 -11.56 -27.50 -1.48
C ILE A 30 -12.05 -28.54 -2.49
N LEU A 31 -13.30 -28.35 -2.99
CA LEU A 31 -13.99 -29.27 -3.90
C LEU A 31 -14.08 -30.71 -3.32
N PRO A 32 -14.58 -30.89 -2.09
CA PRO A 32 -14.73 -32.22 -1.48
C PRO A 32 -15.73 -33.07 -2.28
N GLU A 33 -15.51 -34.40 -2.31
CA GLU A 33 -16.43 -35.33 -2.96
C GLU A 33 -17.79 -35.41 -2.27
N CYS A 34 -17.81 -35.24 -0.95
CA CYS A 34 -19.03 -35.27 -0.13
C CYS A 34 -19.22 -33.92 0.57
N VAL A 35 -20.42 -33.38 0.45
CA VAL A 35 -20.82 -32.12 1.08
C VAL A 35 -22.04 -32.40 1.96
N PRO A 36 -22.03 -32.03 3.26
CA PRO A 36 -23.16 -32.18 4.16
C PRO A 36 -24.43 -31.47 3.64
N GLU A 37 -25.59 -32.00 3.93
CA GLU A 37 -26.87 -31.41 3.50
C GLU A 37 -27.08 -30.01 4.09
N ASP A 38 -26.65 -29.80 5.33
CA ASP A 38 -26.73 -28.54 6.07
C ASP A 38 -25.65 -27.49 5.69
N ALA A 39 -24.85 -27.77 4.65
CA ALA A 39 -23.88 -26.82 4.14
C ALA A 39 -24.55 -25.49 3.70
N ILE A 40 -23.93 -24.38 4.03
CA ILE A 40 -24.40 -23.04 3.67
C ILE A 40 -24.39 -22.87 2.14
N ASP A 41 -25.53 -22.55 1.57
CA ASP A 41 -25.69 -22.34 0.12
C ASP A 41 -25.27 -20.90 -0.26
N LEU A 42 -24.24 -20.79 -1.06
CA LEU A 42 -23.75 -19.49 -1.57
C LEU A 42 -24.41 -19.05 -2.88
N GLN A 43 -25.36 -19.82 -3.42
CA GLN A 43 -26.21 -19.43 -4.56
C GLN A 43 -25.42 -18.98 -5.79
N GLY A 44 -24.30 -19.61 -6.06
CA GLY A 44 -23.43 -19.26 -7.21
C GLY A 44 -22.49 -18.06 -6.97
N ALA A 45 -22.36 -17.59 -5.72
CA ALA A 45 -21.44 -16.51 -5.41
C ALA A 45 -19.99 -16.89 -5.77
N THR A 46 -19.25 -15.91 -6.27
CA THR A 46 -17.82 -16.08 -6.56
C THR A 46 -17.01 -15.89 -5.27
N VAL A 47 -16.20 -16.89 -4.94
CA VAL A 47 -15.29 -16.88 -3.80
C VAL A 47 -13.86 -16.70 -4.29
N ILE A 48 -13.22 -15.67 -3.83
CA ILE A 48 -11.81 -15.34 -4.11
C ILE A 48 -11.05 -15.19 -2.78
N PRO A 49 -9.73 -15.28 -2.76
CA PRO A 49 -8.93 -14.83 -1.62
C PRO A 49 -9.27 -13.39 -1.25
N GLY A 50 -9.30 -13.08 0.04
CA GLY A 50 -9.45 -11.70 0.48
C GLY A 50 -8.36 -10.81 -0.11
N LEU A 51 -8.72 -9.60 -0.54
CA LEU A 51 -7.75 -8.65 -1.06
C LEU A 51 -6.82 -8.18 0.06
N VAL A 52 -5.63 -7.77 -0.32
CA VAL A 52 -4.60 -7.22 0.58
C VAL A 52 -4.27 -5.81 0.10
N GLU A 53 -4.49 -4.81 0.94
CA GLU A 53 -4.10 -3.42 0.67
C GLU A 53 -2.77 -3.15 1.37
N VAL A 54 -1.73 -2.82 0.60
CA VAL A 54 -0.39 -2.57 1.16
C VAL A 54 -0.03 -1.10 1.25
N HIS A 55 -0.83 -0.22 0.60
CA HIS A 55 -0.58 1.21 0.56
C HIS A 55 -1.87 2.01 0.62
N SER A 56 -2.19 2.54 1.79
CA SER A 56 -3.32 3.46 1.99
C SER A 56 -3.09 4.33 3.21
N HIS A 57 -3.23 5.64 3.05
CA HIS A 57 -3.15 6.62 4.14
C HIS A 57 -4.41 6.68 4.97
N GLY A 58 -5.58 6.48 4.33
CA GLY A 58 -6.84 6.65 5.03
C GLY A 58 -8.07 6.27 4.23
N ASN A 59 -9.21 6.34 4.92
CA ASN A 59 -10.56 6.28 4.39
C ASN A 59 -11.56 6.71 5.48
N SER A 60 -12.84 6.84 5.13
CA SER A 60 -13.94 7.10 6.08
C SER A 60 -13.76 8.36 6.93
N GLY A 61 -12.99 9.35 6.44
CA GLY A 61 -12.70 10.59 7.17
C GLY A 61 -11.47 10.52 8.09
N ALA A 62 -10.85 9.35 8.24
CA ALA A 62 -9.67 9.11 9.09
C ALA A 62 -8.40 8.96 8.25
N ASP A 63 -7.27 9.31 8.84
CA ASP A 63 -5.94 9.12 8.30
C ASP A 63 -5.07 8.41 9.34
N PHE A 64 -4.29 7.44 8.91
CA PHE A 64 -3.41 6.68 9.80
C PHE A 64 -2.44 7.59 10.56
N SER A 65 -1.96 8.63 9.91
CA SER A 65 -1.01 9.58 10.50
C SER A 65 -1.59 10.48 11.60
N ASP A 66 -2.92 10.50 11.76
CA ASP A 66 -3.56 11.19 12.89
C ASP A 66 -3.20 10.53 14.24
N GLY A 67 -2.78 9.26 14.22
CA GLY A 67 -2.49 8.48 15.43
C GLY A 67 -3.74 8.34 16.31
N ASP A 68 -4.91 8.29 15.67
CA ASP A 68 -6.21 8.05 16.31
C ASP A 68 -6.61 6.59 16.15
N TYR A 69 -6.75 5.89 17.28
CA TYR A 69 -7.10 4.47 17.29
C TYR A 69 -8.50 4.20 16.72
N GLU A 70 -9.49 5.00 17.07
CA GLU A 70 -10.87 4.81 16.58
C GLU A 70 -10.97 5.11 15.08
N GLY A 71 -10.20 6.09 14.59
CA GLY A 71 -10.06 6.37 13.17
C GLY A 71 -9.47 5.18 12.42
N LEU A 72 -8.35 4.62 12.90
CA LEU A 72 -7.73 3.43 12.29
C LEU A 72 -8.66 2.22 12.30
N LYS A 73 -9.44 2.04 13.37
CA LYS A 73 -10.44 0.99 13.46
C LYS A 73 -11.58 1.18 12.46
N ALA A 74 -12.03 2.42 12.26
CA ALA A 74 -13.01 2.74 11.20
C ALA A 74 -12.45 2.42 9.81
N MET A 75 -11.18 2.75 9.54
CA MET A 75 -10.48 2.37 8.30
C MET A 75 -10.50 0.85 8.10
N ALA A 76 -10.14 0.07 9.11
CA ALA A 76 -10.12 -1.39 9.05
C ALA A 76 -11.51 -1.98 8.76
N LYS A 77 -12.58 -1.37 9.30
CA LYS A 77 -13.96 -1.79 9.02
C LYS A 77 -14.34 -1.51 7.57
N TYR A 78 -14.02 -0.34 7.07
CA TYR A 78 -14.29 0.04 5.68
C TYR A 78 -13.57 -0.89 4.69
N PHE A 79 -12.27 -1.18 4.91
CA PHE A 79 -11.53 -2.12 4.09
C PHE A 79 -12.19 -3.51 4.06
N ALA A 80 -12.63 -4.02 5.20
CA ALA A 80 -13.33 -5.31 5.26
C ALA A 80 -14.62 -5.28 4.41
N GLN A 81 -15.37 -4.19 4.42
CA GLN A 81 -16.57 -3.99 3.59
C GLN A 81 -16.24 -3.92 2.09
N CYS A 82 -15.04 -3.43 1.73
CA CYS A 82 -14.54 -3.40 0.35
C CYS A 82 -13.89 -4.73 -0.09
N GLY A 83 -13.85 -5.75 0.78
CA GLY A 83 -13.26 -7.05 0.47
C GLY A 83 -11.74 -7.15 0.71
N ALA A 84 -11.10 -6.10 1.21
CA ALA A 84 -9.72 -6.19 1.70
C ALA A 84 -9.74 -6.77 3.12
N THR A 85 -9.21 -7.98 3.28
CA THR A 85 -9.21 -8.70 4.55
C THR A 85 -7.97 -8.43 5.39
N SER A 86 -6.96 -7.83 4.78
CA SER A 86 -5.72 -7.40 5.43
C SER A 86 -5.22 -6.11 4.80
N PHE A 87 -4.57 -5.26 5.60
CA PHE A 87 -3.98 -4.02 5.10
C PHE A 87 -2.74 -3.60 5.87
N ALA A 88 -1.91 -2.81 5.21
CA ALA A 88 -0.79 -2.10 5.80
C ALA A 88 -1.06 -0.59 5.62
N PRO A 89 -1.45 0.14 6.68
CA PRO A 89 -1.62 1.58 6.58
C PRO A 89 -0.29 2.26 6.27
N ALA A 90 -0.34 3.28 5.40
CA ALA A 90 0.81 4.09 5.03
C ALA A 90 0.86 5.38 5.85
N SER A 91 2.02 5.71 6.40
CA SER A 91 2.23 6.99 7.09
C SER A 91 2.59 8.10 6.11
N MET A 92 2.29 9.34 6.46
CA MET A 92 2.82 10.52 5.78
C MET A 92 4.22 10.89 6.29
N THR A 93 4.91 11.80 5.58
CA THR A 93 6.15 12.45 6.05
C THR A 93 5.86 13.34 7.25
N LEU A 94 6.23 12.88 8.44
CA LEU A 94 5.94 13.52 9.72
C LEU A 94 7.13 13.38 10.70
N PRO A 95 7.17 14.17 11.78
CA PRO A 95 8.12 13.98 12.89
C PRO A 95 8.02 12.58 13.50
N TYR A 96 9.14 12.04 13.98
CA TYR A 96 9.20 10.68 14.51
C TYR A 96 8.32 10.44 15.74
N ASP A 97 8.08 11.43 16.56
CA ASP A 97 7.17 11.33 17.71
C ASP A 97 5.71 11.18 17.26
N VAL A 98 5.32 11.82 16.16
CA VAL A 98 3.99 11.66 15.55
C VAL A 98 3.88 10.27 14.90
N LEU A 99 4.90 9.84 14.14
CA LEU A 99 4.94 8.51 13.55
C LEU A 99 4.89 7.40 14.62
N SER A 100 5.65 7.56 15.72
CA SER A 100 5.63 6.59 16.82
C SER A 100 4.23 6.43 17.42
N LYS A 101 3.48 7.53 17.57
CA LYS A 101 2.10 7.50 18.04
C LYS A 101 1.19 6.74 17.07
N ALA A 102 1.28 7.03 15.77
CA ALA A 102 0.49 6.33 14.75
C ALA A 102 0.83 4.83 14.71
N PHE A 103 2.11 4.47 14.76
CA PHE A 103 2.55 3.07 14.76
C PHE A 103 2.08 2.30 16.00
N ALA A 104 1.99 2.96 17.14
CA ALA A 104 1.43 2.36 18.36
C ALA A 104 -0.06 2.01 18.19
N THR A 105 -0.86 2.82 17.48
CA THR A 105 -2.26 2.49 17.19
C THR A 105 -2.39 1.27 16.29
N ALA A 106 -1.51 1.13 15.29
CA ALA A 106 -1.48 -0.05 14.41
C ALA A 106 -1.11 -1.32 15.20
N LYS A 107 -0.13 -1.24 16.11
CA LYS A 107 0.23 -2.33 17.00
C LYS A 107 -0.96 -2.75 17.86
N GLN A 108 -1.65 -1.79 18.49
CA GLN A 108 -2.83 -2.05 19.30
C GLN A 108 -3.93 -2.75 18.49
N LEU A 109 -4.27 -2.25 17.30
CA LEU A 109 -5.32 -2.86 16.47
C LEU A 109 -4.94 -4.27 15.99
N LYS A 110 -3.66 -4.51 15.72
CA LYS A 110 -3.15 -5.84 15.38
C LYS A 110 -3.32 -6.83 16.53
N GLU A 111 -3.02 -6.42 17.76
CA GLU A 111 -3.16 -7.25 18.95
C GLU A 111 -4.62 -7.55 19.29
N GLU A 112 -5.50 -6.56 19.20
CA GLU A 112 -6.93 -6.74 19.44
C GLU A 112 -7.61 -7.59 18.37
N ALA A 113 -7.19 -7.48 17.12
CA ALA A 113 -7.69 -8.23 15.96
C ALA A 113 -9.22 -8.45 15.96
N PRO A 114 -10.04 -7.40 16.03
CA PRO A 114 -11.47 -7.51 16.19
C PRO A 114 -12.12 -8.29 15.04
N GLU A 115 -13.13 -9.10 15.35
CA GLU A 115 -13.84 -9.87 14.34
C GLU A 115 -14.64 -8.96 13.41
N GLY A 116 -14.66 -9.27 12.11
CA GLY A 116 -15.36 -8.46 11.08
C GLY A 116 -14.62 -7.24 10.61
N TYR A 117 -13.36 -7.07 11.01
CA TYR A 117 -12.47 -5.99 10.56
C TYR A 117 -11.32 -6.54 9.70
N SER A 118 -10.80 -5.71 8.81
CA SER A 118 -9.56 -6.00 8.10
C SER A 118 -8.38 -6.04 9.08
N ARG A 119 -7.46 -6.98 8.89
CA ARG A 119 -6.34 -7.19 9.82
C ARG A 119 -5.14 -6.35 9.45
N ILE A 120 -4.49 -5.76 10.44
CA ILE A 120 -3.17 -5.14 10.24
C ILE A 120 -2.14 -6.22 9.95
N MET A 121 -1.51 -6.16 8.78
CA MET A 121 -0.41 -7.06 8.39
C MET A 121 0.97 -6.42 8.52
N GLY A 122 1.03 -5.10 8.52
CA GLY A 122 2.24 -4.30 8.60
C GLY A 122 1.93 -2.83 8.57
N ILE A 123 2.97 -2.01 8.44
CA ILE A 123 2.92 -0.58 8.19
C ILE A 123 3.81 -0.33 6.97
N GLN A 124 3.38 0.51 6.05
CA GLN A 124 4.25 1.16 5.08
C GLN A 124 4.68 2.52 5.65
N MET A 125 5.96 2.70 5.89
CA MET A 125 6.53 3.99 6.30
C MET A 125 6.85 4.79 5.03
N GLU A 126 5.88 5.58 4.56
CA GLU A 126 6.02 6.43 3.40
C GLU A 126 6.58 7.80 3.81
N GLY A 127 7.87 7.94 3.69
CA GLY A 127 8.66 9.08 4.16
C GLY A 127 9.30 8.84 5.54
N PRO A 128 10.14 9.78 5.98
CA PRO A 128 10.42 11.13 5.47
C PRO A 128 11.61 11.23 4.49
N TYR A 129 12.14 10.17 3.96
CA TYR A 129 13.39 10.11 3.19
C TYR A 129 13.16 10.35 1.70
N PHE A 130 12.60 11.52 1.34
CA PHE A 130 12.13 11.82 0.00
C PHE A 130 12.82 13.00 -0.65
N SER A 131 12.85 12.98 -1.99
CA SER A 131 13.33 14.12 -2.79
C SER A 131 12.42 15.33 -2.62
N TYR A 132 12.99 16.48 -2.32
CA TYR A 132 12.24 17.73 -2.26
C TYR A 132 11.49 18.02 -3.58
N ALA A 133 12.14 17.71 -4.72
CA ALA A 133 11.58 17.97 -6.05
C ALA A 133 10.36 17.06 -6.37
N LYS A 134 10.28 15.89 -5.76
CA LYS A 134 9.24 14.89 -6.01
C LYS A 134 8.37 14.58 -4.78
N ARG A 135 8.38 15.46 -3.79
CA ARG A 135 7.65 15.26 -2.55
C ARG A 135 6.12 15.14 -2.69
N GLY A 136 5.56 15.60 -3.82
CA GLY A 136 4.10 15.61 -4.01
C GLY A 136 3.38 16.37 -2.91
N ALA A 137 2.40 15.72 -2.26
CA ALA A 137 1.65 16.26 -1.13
C ALA A 137 2.38 16.16 0.22
N GLN A 138 3.57 15.54 0.28
CA GLN A 138 4.34 15.38 1.52
C GLN A 138 4.86 16.75 2.01
N ASN A 139 4.81 16.98 3.33
CA ASN A 139 5.25 18.25 3.91
C ASN A 139 6.76 18.39 3.87
N ALA A 140 7.23 19.43 3.16
CA ALA A 140 8.66 19.71 2.97
C ALA A 140 9.43 19.96 4.27
N ASP A 141 8.78 20.51 5.30
CA ASP A 141 9.43 20.84 6.58
C ASP A 141 9.86 19.61 7.38
N TYR A 142 9.29 18.44 7.05
CA TYR A 142 9.56 17.18 7.74
C TYR A 142 10.43 16.22 6.93
N LEU A 143 10.81 16.58 5.70
CA LEU A 143 11.76 15.79 4.91
C LEU A 143 13.10 15.65 5.65
N LYS A 144 13.68 14.48 5.56
CA LYS A 144 14.96 14.14 6.19
C LYS A 144 15.88 13.42 5.22
N GLU A 145 17.16 13.55 5.46
CA GLU A 145 18.13 12.59 4.93
C GLU A 145 17.91 11.22 5.59
N PRO A 146 18.27 10.11 4.90
CA PRO A 146 18.14 8.77 5.44
C PRO A 146 18.81 8.63 6.82
N ASP A 147 18.00 8.28 7.83
CA ASP A 147 18.40 8.15 9.23
C ASP A 147 18.05 6.73 9.71
N PHE A 148 19.01 5.81 9.60
CA PHE A 148 18.77 4.43 9.99
C PHE A 148 18.51 4.27 11.48
N GLU A 149 19.17 5.02 12.36
CA GLU A 149 18.99 4.88 13.81
C GLU A 149 17.60 5.37 14.25
N GLY A 150 17.12 6.48 13.66
CA GLY A 150 15.77 6.96 13.89
C GLY A 150 14.71 5.98 13.35
N PHE A 151 14.89 5.45 12.15
CA PHE A 151 14.06 4.39 11.60
C PHE A 151 14.04 3.14 12.48
N LYS A 152 15.23 2.65 12.87
CA LYS A 152 15.38 1.45 13.69
C LYS A 152 14.65 1.59 15.03
N LYS A 153 14.70 2.77 15.65
CA LYS A 153 13.94 3.03 16.85
C LYS A 153 12.43 2.93 16.64
N LEU A 154 11.88 3.53 15.57
CA LEU A 154 10.45 3.41 15.22
C LEU A 154 10.06 1.95 14.95
N PHE A 155 10.91 1.21 14.22
CA PHE A 155 10.73 -0.19 13.93
C PHE A 155 10.65 -1.04 15.20
N ASP A 156 11.55 -0.82 16.16
CA ASP A 156 11.58 -1.55 17.43
C ASP A 156 10.40 -1.17 18.34
N ASP A 157 10.05 0.11 18.42
CA ASP A 157 8.95 0.62 19.25
C ASP A 157 7.58 0.00 18.83
N CYS A 158 7.44 -0.39 17.56
CA CYS A 158 6.25 -1.08 17.04
C CYS A 158 6.44 -2.60 16.83
N ASP A 159 7.40 -3.23 17.52
CA ASP A 159 7.70 -4.67 17.45
C ASP A 159 7.93 -5.17 16.01
N GLY A 160 8.63 -4.38 15.17
CA GLY A 160 8.93 -4.73 13.80
C GLY A 160 7.71 -4.75 12.87
N LEU A 161 6.69 -3.97 13.18
CA LEU A 161 5.47 -3.92 12.37
C LEU A 161 5.66 -3.17 11.04
N VAL A 162 6.68 -2.31 10.91
CA VAL A 162 7.03 -1.71 9.61
C VAL A 162 7.49 -2.82 8.66
N ARG A 163 6.76 -3.00 7.57
CA ARG A 163 7.03 -4.02 6.55
C ARG A 163 7.60 -3.44 5.27
N ILE A 164 7.31 -2.18 5.00
CA ILE A 164 7.85 -1.44 3.86
C ILE A 164 8.35 -0.09 4.38
N VAL A 165 9.54 0.32 3.98
CA VAL A 165 10.08 1.66 4.20
C VAL A 165 10.48 2.27 2.88
N ASP A 166 10.05 3.50 2.63
CA ASP A 166 10.22 4.19 1.37
C ASP A 166 11.43 5.15 1.42
N ILE A 167 12.17 5.23 0.31
CA ILE A 167 13.36 6.05 0.20
C ILE A 167 13.56 6.59 -1.23
N ALA A 168 14.06 7.81 -1.35
CA ALA A 168 14.60 8.35 -2.58
C ALA A 168 16.10 8.00 -2.68
N PRO A 169 16.51 7.18 -3.65
CA PRO A 169 17.87 6.61 -3.70
C PRO A 169 18.98 7.62 -4.00
N GLU A 170 18.65 8.80 -4.54
CA GLU A 170 19.60 9.86 -4.82
C GLU A 170 20.01 10.65 -3.57
N LEU A 171 19.36 10.43 -2.42
CA LEU A 171 19.68 11.16 -1.20
C LEU A 171 21.03 10.71 -0.61
N PRO A 172 21.81 11.64 -0.03
CA PRO A 172 23.03 11.29 0.69
C PRO A 172 22.74 10.25 1.79
N GLY A 173 23.52 9.16 1.84
CA GLY A 173 23.35 8.10 2.82
C GLY A 173 22.32 7.03 2.45
N ALA A 174 21.58 7.16 1.33
CA ALA A 174 20.55 6.21 0.93
C ALA A 174 21.10 4.78 0.76
N ALA A 175 22.26 4.61 0.12
CA ALA A 175 22.85 3.29 -0.07
C ALA A 175 23.19 2.58 1.26
N GLU A 176 23.68 3.32 2.25
CA GLU A 176 23.97 2.78 3.59
C GLU A 176 22.67 2.42 4.32
N PHE A 177 21.66 3.27 4.23
CA PHE A 177 20.33 3.00 4.78
C PHE A 177 19.74 1.72 4.19
N VAL A 178 19.72 1.58 2.87
CA VAL A 178 19.22 0.39 2.16
C VAL A 178 19.93 -0.86 2.64
N ALA A 179 21.27 -0.82 2.71
CA ALA A 179 22.08 -1.98 3.12
C ALA A 179 21.74 -2.49 4.54
N LYS A 180 21.31 -1.60 5.44
CA LYS A 180 20.90 -1.95 6.82
C LYS A 180 19.41 -2.28 6.90
N ALA A 181 18.54 -1.49 6.29
CA ALA A 181 17.09 -1.61 6.42
C ALA A 181 16.53 -2.87 5.75
N LYS A 182 17.15 -3.35 4.66
CA LYS A 182 16.75 -4.59 3.98
C LYS A 182 16.80 -5.84 4.86
N GLU A 183 17.58 -5.83 5.92
CA GLU A 183 17.65 -6.95 6.87
C GLU A 183 16.45 -6.95 7.85
N LEU A 184 15.66 -5.86 7.87
CA LEU A 184 14.53 -5.69 8.78
C LEU A 184 13.18 -5.75 8.04
N CYS A 185 13.10 -5.13 6.86
CA CYS A 185 11.86 -5.00 6.09
C CYS A 185 12.16 -4.79 4.60
N THR A 186 11.12 -4.76 3.78
CA THR A 186 11.22 -4.36 2.37
C THR A 186 11.59 -2.89 2.27
N VAL A 187 12.62 -2.58 1.48
CA VAL A 187 12.95 -1.20 1.13
C VAL A 187 12.40 -0.90 -0.26
N SER A 188 11.66 0.20 -0.37
CA SER A 188 11.00 0.64 -1.59
C SER A 188 11.53 1.98 -2.07
N ILE A 189 11.64 2.15 -3.39
CA ILE A 189 11.90 3.45 -3.99
C ILE A 189 10.58 4.22 -4.11
N ALA A 190 10.56 5.46 -3.61
CA ALA A 190 9.41 6.35 -3.68
C ALA A 190 9.84 7.82 -3.74
N HIS A 191 8.96 8.70 -4.23
CA HIS A 191 9.12 10.17 -4.18
C HIS A 191 10.54 10.62 -4.54
N THR A 192 11.02 10.22 -5.70
CA THR A 192 12.42 10.31 -6.13
C THR A 192 12.58 11.12 -7.42
N ASP A 193 13.63 11.92 -7.52
CA ASP A 193 14.10 12.51 -8.77
C ASP A 193 15.36 11.80 -9.30
N SER A 194 15.51 10.52 -8.91
CA SER A 194 16.68 9.70 -9.23
C SER A 194 16.88 9.50 -10.73
N ASP A 195 18.11 9.56 -11.15
CA ASP A 195 18.55 9.01 -12.43
C ASP A 195 18.61 7.46 -12.38
N TYR A 196 18.97 6.88 -13.52
CA TYR A 196 19.09 5.43 -13.64
C TYR A 196 20.21 4.85 -12.77
N ASP A 197 21.35 5.52 -12.67
CA ASP A 197 22.53 4.97 -11.99
C ASP A 197 22.34 4.90 -10.47
N HIS A 198 21.75 5.95 -9.86
CA HIS A 198 21.41 5.92 -8.44
C HIS A 198 20.32 4.88 -8.14
N ALA A 199 19.29 4.80 -8.99
CA ALA A 199 18.23 3.81 -8.82
C ALA A 199 18.77 2.38 -8.96
N LYS A 200 19.63 2.13 -9.95
CA LYS A 200 20.29 0.84 -10.17
C LYS A 200 21.17 0.45 -8.99
N ALA A 201 21.96 1.39 -8.46
CA ALA A 201 22.78 1.14 -7.28
C ALA A 201 21.94 0.77 -6.05
N ALA A 202 20.78 1.43 -5.84
CA ALA A 202 19.87 1.09 -4.74
C ALA A 202 19.24 -0.30 -4.92
N VAL A 203 18.83 -0.66 -6.14
CA VAL A 203 18.31 -2.00 -6.46
C VAL A 203 19.40 -3.06 -6.22
N ASP A 204 20.63 -2.82 -6.63
CA ASP A 204 21.76 -3.73 -6.39
C ASP A 204 22.12 -3.83 -4.89
N ALA A 205 21.88 -2.76 -4.12
CA ALA A 205 22.04 -2.75 -2.67
C ALA A 205 20.96 -3.55 -1.93
N GLY A 206 19.78 -3.76 -2.52
CA GLY A 206 18.75 -4.60 -1.96
C GLY A 206 17.33 -4.02 -1.94
N VAL A 207 17.07 -2.95 -2.66
CA VAL A 207 15.68 -2.50 -2.91
C VAL A 207 14.95 -3.56 -3.73
N THR A 208 13.75 -3.94 -3.29
CA THR A 208 12.91 -4.95 -3.93
C THR A 208 11.48 -4.47 -4.21
N HIS A 209 11.24 -3.17 -4.04
CA HIS A 209 9.92 -2.59 -4.22
C HIS A 209 9.99 -1.20 -4.85
N LEU A 210 8.94 -0.81 -5.57
CA LEU A 210 8.75 0.51 -6.17
C LEU A 210 7.33 0.98 -5.84
N THR A 211 7.21 2.03 -5.09
CA THR A 211 5.94 2.58 -4.60
C THR A 211 5.24 3.36 -5.70
N HIS A 212 3.92 3.23 -5.82
CA HIS A 212 2.99 3.96 -6.72
C HIS A 212 3.62 4.36 -8.08
N LEU A 213 4.06 3.34 -8.84
CA LEU A 213 4.71 3.48 -10.16
C LEU A 213 4.13 4.62 -11.00
N TYR A 214 4.99 5.45 -11.58
CA TYR A 214 4.77 6.68 -12.33
C TYR A 214 4.53 7.93 -11.47
N ASN A 215 3.97 7.81 -10.27
CA ASN A 215 3.66 8.95 -9.43
C ASN A 215 4.91 9.39 -8.65
N ALA A 216 5.11 10.71 -8.55
CA ALA A 216 6.24 11.32 -7.84
C ALA A 216 7.63 10.77 -8.23
N MET A 217 7.84 10.47 -9.53
CA MET A 217 9.12 10.02 -10.07
C MET A 217 9.36 10.56 -11.49
N PRO A 218 10.59 10.49 -12.04
CA PRO A 218 10.87 10.89 -13.42
C PRO A 218 10.16 9.98 -14.42
N ALA A 219 9.67 10.58 -15.52
CA ALA A 219 9.17 9.83 -16.65
C ALA A 219 10.30 9.08 -17.39
N ILE A 220 9.97 7.97 -18.04
CA ILE A 220 10.91 7.25 -18.89
C ILE A 220 11.35 8.13 -20.06
N HIS A 221 12.62 8.41 -20.17
CA HIS A 221 13.21 9.15 -21.29
C HIS A 221 14.33 8.34 -21.95
N HIS A 222 14.37 8.32 -23.28
CA HIS A 222 15.24 7.41 -24.06
C HIS A 222 16.75 7.59 -23.85
N ARG A 223 17.24 8.68 -23.27
CA ARG A 223 18.65 8.95 -22.94
C ARG A 223 18.90 9.13 -21.44
N ASN A 224 17.86 9.37 -20.67
CA ASN A 224 17.90 9.46 -19.21
C ASN A 224 16.70 8.68 -18.65
N PRO A 225 16.78 7.35 -18.60
CA PRO A 225 15.61 6.50 -18.39
C PRO A 225 15.00 6.58 -16.98
N GLY A 226 15.76 7.05 -15.99
CA GLY A 226 15.27 7.22 -14.62
C GLY A 226 15.08 5.90 -13.88
N VAL A 227 14.27 5.94 -12.83
CA VAL A 227 14.09 4.84 -11.88
C VAL A 227 13.37 3.63 -12.45
N ILE A 228 12.38 3.83 -13.32
CA ILE A 228 11.49 2.75 -13.77
C ILE A 228 12.24 1.64 -14.50
N PRO A 229 13.09 1.90 -15.52
CA PRO A 229 13.87 0.86 -16.18
C PRO A 229 14.84 0.14 -15.25
N ALA A 230 15.47 0.83 -14.30
CA ALA A 230 16.35 0.19 -13.30
C ALA A 230 15.59 -0.86 -12.46
N CYS A 231 14.34 -0.58 -12.11
CA CYS A 231 13.48 -1.52 -11.39
C CYS A 231 12.95 -2.65 -12.30
N VAL A 232 12.63 -2.36 -13.55
CA VAL A 232 12.16 -3.39 -14.52
C VAL A 232 13.20 -4.46 -14.77
N GLU A 233 14.47 -4.08 -14.89
CA GLU A 233 15.60 -4.99 -15.19
C GLU A 233 15.91 -5.98 -14.06
N ASN A 234 15.46 -5.74 -12.83
CA ASN A 234 15.63 -6.67 -11.71
C ASN A 234 14.31 -7.42 -11.44
N GLU A 235 14.34 -8.73 -11.66
CA GLU A 235 13.15 -9.59 -11.52
C GLU A 235 12.64 -9.72 -10.07
N ASN A 236 13.41 -9.31 -9.06
CA ASN A 236 12.98 -9.32 -7.67
C ASN A 236 12.23 -8.04 -7.25
N VAL A 237 12.23 -6.98 -8.10
CA VAL A 237 11.54 -5.75 -7.77
C VAL A 237 10.07 -5.86 -8.15
N GLN A 238 9.18 -5.70 -7.17
CA GLN A 238 7.74 -5.52 -7.34
C GLN A 238 7.41 -4.04 -7.48
N ALA A 239 6.32 -3.71 -8.16
CA ALA A 239 5.90 -2.32 -8.33
C ALA A 239 4.42 -2.15 -7.99
N GLU A 240 4.12 -1.19 -7.13
CA GLU A 240 2.75 -0.78 -6.87
C GLU A 240 2.19 0.03 -8.04
N ILE A 241 0.89 -0.05 -8.23
CA ILE A 241 0.19 0.76 -9.24
C ILE A 241 -1.22 1.12 -8.77
N ILE A 242 -1.57 2.39 -8.92
CA ILE A 242 -2.92 2.92 -8.67
C ILE A 242 -3.73 2.76 -9.96
N CYS A 243 -4.82 1.99 -9.91
CA CYS A 243 -5.65 1.66 -11.08
C CYS A 243 -7.04 2.30 -11.03
N ASP A 244 -7.17 3.50 -10.46
CA ASP A 244 -8.43 4.21 -10.27
C ASP A 244 -8.97 4.91 -11.55
N GLY A 245 -8.15 4.96 -12.60
CA GLY A 245 -8.49 5.62 -13.86
C GLY A 245 -8.30 7.15 -13.87
N TYR A 246 -7.83 7.73 -12.75
CA TYR A 246 -7.52 9.15 -12.60
C TYR A 246 -6.01 9.42 -12.55
N HIS A 247 -5.29 8.71 -11.67
CA HIS A 247 -3.84 8.89 -11.50
C HIS A 247 -3.04 8.42 -12.71
N ILE A 248 -3.47 7.34 -13.35
CA ILE A 248 -2.72 6.74 -14.45
C ILE A 248 -3.65 6.44 -15.62
N HIS A 249 -3.26 6.92 -16.80
CA HIS A 249 -4.00 6.62 -18.03
C HIS A 249 -4.01 5.10 -18.32
N PRO A 250 -5.14 4.50 -18.74
CA PRO A 250 -5.25 3.05 -18.97
C PRO A 250 -4.21 2.45 -19.93
N ALA A 251 -3.70 3.22 -20.88
CA ALA A 251 -2.62 2.77 -21.76
C ALA A 251 -1.30 2.59 -21.00
N SER A 252 -0.99 3.48 -20.04
CA SER A 252 0.19 3.40 -19.21
C SER A 252 0.08 2.25 -18.19
N VAL A 253 -1.13 1.97 -17.68
CA VAL A 253 -1.41 0.78 -16.85
C VAL A 253 -1.07 -0.50 -17.64
N ARG A 254 -1.55 -0.64 -18.88
CA ARG A 254 -1.22 -1.81 -19.72
C ARG A 254 0.28 -1.94 -19.99
N LEU A 255 0.97 -0.81 -20.20
CA LEU A 255 2.42 -0.81 -20.39
C LEU A 255 3.15 -1.28 -19.12
N ALA A 256 2.73 -0.81 -17.95
CA ALA A 256 3.27 -1.25 -16.65
C ALA A 256 3.17 -2.77 -16.47
N PHE A 257 1.99 -3.34 -16.73
CA PHE A 257 1.80 -4.80 -16.69
C PHE A 257 2.65 -5.55 -17.72
N SER A 258 2.92 -4.95 -18.87
CA SER A 258 3.82 -5.55 -19.87
C SER A 258 5.28 -5.56 -19.40
N MET A 259 5.73 -4.52 -18.66
CA MET A 259 7.08 -4.40 -18.13
C MET A 259 7.30 -5.27 -16.88
N PHE A 260 6.42 -5.16 -15.90
CA PHE A 260 6.58 -5.84 -14.60
C PHE A 260 5.90 -7.22 -14.54
N LYS A 261 4.96 -7.52 -15.45
CA LYS A 261 4.23 -8.80 -15.53
C LYS A 261 3.54 -9.14 -14.20
N ASN A 262 3.88 -10.30 -13.61
CA ASN A 262 3.36 -10.80 -12.33
C ASN A 262 3.97 -10.13 -11.09
N ARG A 263 4.79 -9.11 -11.27
CA ARG A 263 5.40 -8.30 -10.19
C ARG A 263 4.63 -7.02 -9.87
N MET A 264 3.47 -6.81 -10.52
CA MET A 264 2.60 -5.68 -10.22
C MET A 264 1.82 -5.93 -8.94
N VAL A 265 1.75 -4.91 -8.07
CA VAL A 265 0.96 -4.88 -6.84
C VAL A 265 -0.10 -3.78 -7.00
N LEU A 266 -1.38 -4.14 -6.94
CA LEU A 266 -2.47 -3.16 -6.99
C LEU A 266 -2.63 -2.52 -5.62
N VAL A 267 -2.61 -1.18 -5.59
CA VAL A 267 -2.83 -0.40 -4.37
C VAL A 267 -3.88 0.67 -4.62
N SER A 268 -4.51 1.13 -3.55
CA SER A 268 -5.44 2.25 -3.64
C SER A 268 -4.75 3.59 -3.48
N ASP A 269 -3.74 3.67 -2.64
CA ASP A 269 -3.14 4.93 -2.19
C ASP A 269 -4.22 5.93 -1.74
N SER A 270 -5.24 5.36 -1.06
CA SER A 270 -6.41 6.13 -0.65
C SER A 270 -6.09 7.01 0.55
N GLY A 271 -6.67 8.21 0.57
CA GLY A 271 -6.62 9.13 1.71
C GLY A 271 -7.96 9.17 2.46
N ARG A 272 -8.04 10.00 3.50
CA ARG A 272 -9.22 10.15 4.37
C ARG A 272 -10.53 10.42 3.64
N CYS A 273 -10.46 10.90 2.40
CA CYS A 273 -11.63 11.17 1.56
C CYS A 273 -12.30 9.92 0.98
N ALA A 274 -11.60 8.78 0.93
CA ALA A 274 -12.17 7.55 0.40
C ALA A 274 -13.40 7.12 1.22
N GLY A 275 -14.48 6.79 0.52
CA GLY A 275 -15.77 6.47 1.15
C GLY A 275 -16.59 7.69 1.59
N GLN A 276 -16.12 8.92 1.36
CA GLN A 276 -16.82 10.14 1.66
C GLN A 276 -17.65 10.63 0.44
N PRO A 277 -18.71 11.43 0.65
CA PRO A 277 -19.55 11.92 -0.43
C PRO A 277 -18.87 13.01 -1.26
N GLU A 278 -19.40 13.24 -2.46
CA GLU A 278 -19.04 14.38 -3.32
C GLU A 278 -19.13 15.69 -2.53
N GLY A 279 -18.16 16.60 -2.69
CA GLY A 279 -18.05 17.86 -1.98
C GLY A 279 -17.45 17.76 -0.57
N TYR A 280 -17.05 16.57 -0.10
CA TYR A 280 -16.34 16.45 1.18
C TYR A 280 -14.98 17.17 1.11
N GLN A 281 -14.75 18.07 2.04
CA GLN A 281 -13.51 18.85 2.15
C GLN A 281 -12.66 18.36 3.31
N PHE A 282 -11.35 18.34 3.13
CA PHE A 282 -10.39 17.87 4.11
C PHE A 282 -9.03 18.55 3.97
N ASP A 283 -8.25 18.55 5.05
CA ASP A 283 -6.86 18.96 5.02
C ASP A 283 -5.98 17.83 4.50
N LEU A 284 -5.08 18.17 3.57
CA LEU A 284 -4.05 17.27 3.04
C LEU A 284 -2.70 17.96 3.19
N GLY A 285 -1.99 17.67 4.28
CA GLY A 285 -0.67 18.23 4.55
C GLY A 285 -0.62 19.77 4.64
N GLY A 286 -1.71 20.41 5.12
CA GLY A 286 -1.84 21.87 5.22
C GLY A 286 -2.48 22.54 3.99
N GLN A 287 -2.91 21.74 3.00
CA GLN A 287 -3.66 22.23 1.83
C GLN A 287 -5.09 21.68 1.87
N MET A 288 -6.08 22.53 1.60
CA MET A 288 -7.46 22.08 1.50
C MET A 288 -7.70 21.32 0.20
N ALA A 289 -8.23 20.12 0.30
CA ALA A 289 -8.70 19.32 -0.83
C ALA A 289 -10.21 19.05 -0.71
N GLU A 290 -10.85 18.73 -1.83
CA GLU A 290 -12.25 18.35 -1.90
C GLU A 290 -12.48 17.21 -2.89
N ILE A 291 -13.51 16.41 -2.66
CA ILE A 291 -13.96 15.42 -3.64
C ILE A 291 -14.76 16.15 -4.70
N ARG A 292 -14.27 16.10 -5.95
CA ARG A 292 -14.94 16.72 -7.09
C ARG A 292 -14.81 15.82 -8.32
N GLY A 293 -15.97 15.36 -8.81
CA GLY A 293 -16.04 14.40 -9.90
C GLY A 293 -15.50 13.02 -9.53
N GLY A 294 -15.69 12.60 -8.27
CA GLY A 294 -15.30 11.28 -7.76
C GLY A 294 -13.81 11.16 -7.41
N VAL A 295 -13.03 12.25 -7.45
CA VAL A 295 -11.60 12.25 -7.13
C VAL A 295 -11.24 13.45 -6.25
N ALA A 296 -10.26 13.27 -5.35
CA ALA A 296 -9.76 14.35 -4.53
C ALA A 296 -8.98 15.36 -5.37
N LYS A 297 -9.27 16.64 -5.22
CA LYS A 297 -8.59 17.75 -5.89
C LYS A 297 -8.28 18.86 -4.90
N LEU A 298 -7.17 19.55 -5.09
CA LEU A 298 -6.88 20.76 -4.32
C LEU A 298 -7.94 21.84 -4.61
N VAL A 299 -8.48 22.43 -3.56
CA VAL A 299 -9.55 23.43 -3.66
C VAL A 299 -9.13 24.58 -4.57
N GLY A 300 -10.01 24.93 -5.53
CA GLY A 300 -9.77 25.99 -6.50
C GLY A 300 -8.83 25.64 -7.66
N THR A 301 -8.42 24.37 -7.80
CA THR A 301 -7.57 23.89 -8.89
C THR A 301 -8.13 22.64 -9.56
N GLU A 302 -7.51 22.17 -10.63
CA GLU A 302 -7.75 20.87 -11.25
C GLU A 302 -6.68 19.81 -10.85
N THR A 303 -5.76 20.18 -9.96
CA THR A 303 -4.71 19.26 -9.50
C THR A 303 -5.31 18.16 -8.65
N ILE A 304 -5.07 16.91 -9.03
CA ILE A 304 -5.41 15.72 -8.23
C ILE A 304 -4.53 15.73 -6.98
N ALA A 305 -5.15 15.49 -5.85
CA ALA A 305 -4.53 15.52 -4.53
C ALA A 305 -4.23 14.12 -4.05
#